data_5c13deadc80e0fe78bd4878ec481b123
#
_entry.id   5c13deadc80e0fe78bd4878ec481b123
#
_cell.length_a   1.000
_cell.length_b   1.000
_cell.length_c   1.000
_cell.angle_alpha   90.00
_cell.angle_beta   90.00
_cell.angle_gamma   90.00
#
_symmetry.space_group_name_H-M   'P 1'
#
loop_
_entity.id
_entity.type
_entity.pdbx_description
1 polymer ?
#
loop_
_entity_poly.entity_id
_entity_poly.type
_entity_poly.pdbx_seq_one_letter_code
_entity_poly.pdbx_strand_id
1 'polypeptide(L)'
;MEISIETKTSIIDTTNGNNITINPEDIVKEAGEIKNILNNISDINIDEEFTITNDGIKYKLGNDSKIISKIYELIIIEKIKKLLDDKGFKYIENDIQNKYPDFIIISKIQKEKYYAVDIKSTYLKKKTKINGFTLGTYKGYFKNRESLKSIVKPYNNFTKHFCICVIYTRTDKKIPVNHIIIREKWEIARNGCGSGNTCNIGSIKLLSDLLDNNPYFSSEDEFNTFWLNYKC
;
A
#
# COMPACT_ATOMS: atom_id res chain seq x y z
N MET A 1 -39.20 20.53 12.85
CA MET A 1 -38.57 20.92 11.55
C MET A 1 -37.13 21.24 11.89
N GLU A 2 -36.30 20.20 11.94
CA GLU A 2 -34.83 20.33 12.19
C GLU A 2 -34.15 20.58 10.87
N ILE A 3 -33.50 21.73 10.76
CA ILE A 3 -32.67 22.08 9.61
C ILE A 3 -31.29 21.54 9.91
N SER A 4 -30.93 20.41 9.29
CA SER A 4 -29.54 19.90 9.29
C SER A 4 -28.72 20.79 8.36
N ILE A 5 -27.84 21.60 8.93
CA ILE A 5 -26.84 22.36 8.20
C ILE A 5 -25.68 21.39 7.92
N GLU A 6 -25.63 20.81 6.71
CA GLU A 6 -24.44 20.17 6.19
C GLU A 6 -23.36 21.23 5.92
N THR A 7 -22.40 21.35 6.81
CA THR A 7 -21.19 22.14 6.56
C THR A 7 -20.31 21.43 5.55
N LYS A 8 -20.47 21.77 4.25
CA LYS A 8 -19.49 21.40 3.22
C LYS A 8 -18.20 22.17 3.48
N THR A 9 -17.21 21.53 4.08
CA THR A 9 -15.90 22.13 4.29
C THR A 9 -15.14 22.09 2.97
N SER A 10 -15.10 23.22 2.24
CA SER A 10 -14.29 23.38 1.04
C SER A 10 -12.81 23.52 1.41
N ILE A 11 -11.94 22.75 0.74
CA ILE A 11 -10.49 22.88 0.88
C ILE A 11 -10.00 23.95 -0.09
N ILE A 12 -9.39 25.02 0.42
CA ILE A 12 -8.87 26.11 -0.40
C ILE A 12 -7.38 25.88 -0.65
N ASP A 13 -6.97 25.73 -1.91
CA ASP A 13 -5.56 25.71 -2.31
C ASP A 13 -5.11 27.15 -2.66
N THR A 14 -4.23 27.74 -1.84
CA THR A 14 -3.80 29.14 -1.96
C THR A 14 -2.49 29.33 -2.75
N THR A 15 -1.91 28.31 -3.37
CA THR A 15 -0.53 28.35 -3.88
C THR A 15 -0.30 29.08 -5.19
N ASN A 16 -1.33 29.59 -5.91
CA ASN A 16 -1.18 30.35 -7.17
C ASN A 16 -2.07 31.58 -7.30
N GLY A 17 -2.53 32.18 -6.20
CA GLY A 17 -3.38 33.41 -6.26
C GLY A 17 -4.81 33.16 -6.80
N ASN A 18 -5.13 31.99 -7.30
CA ASN A 18 -6.47 31.56 -7.67
C ASN A 18 -6.94 30.57 -6.61
N ASN A 19 -7.93 30.93 -5.82
CA ASN A 19 -8.59 30.04 -4.88
C ASN A 19 -9.35 28.98 -5.68
N ILE A 20 -8.72 27.83 -5.94
CA ILE A 20 -9.40 26.66 -6.49
C ILE A 20 -10.06 25.94 -5.32
N THR A 21 -11.38 26.02 -5.26
CA THR A 21 -12.17 25.23 -4.28
C THR A 21 -12.22 23.78 -4.76
N ILE A 22 -11.53 22.90 -4.06
CA ILE A 22 -11.58 21.46 -4.34
C ILE A 22 -12.75 20.87 -3.57
N ASN A 23 -13.65 20.20 -4.29
CA ASN A 23 -14.75 19.50 -3.65
C ASN A 23 -14.25 18.20 -3.01
N PRO A 24 -14.51 17.93 -1.72
CA PRO A 24 -14.19 16.66 -1.07
C PRO A 24 -14.68 15.42 -1.83
N GLU A 25 -15.82 15.51 -2.49
CA GLU A 25 -16.37 14.43 -3.32
C GLU A 25 -15.46 14.06 -4.50
N ASP A 26 -14.76 15.04 -5.09
CA ASP A 26 -13.81 14.77 -6.20
C ASP A 26 -12.58 14.01 -5.69
N ILE A 27 -12.14 14.29 -4.48
CA ILE A 27 -11.03 13.55 -3.84
C ILE A 27 -11.42 12.08 -3.62
N VAL A 28 -12.63 11.84 -3.12
CA VAL A 28 -13.17 10.48 -2.91
C VAL A 28 -13.30 9.75 -4.25
N LYS A 29 -13.78 10.46 -5.29
CA LYS A 29 -13.91 9.92 -6.64
C LYS A 29 -12.56 9.54 -7.24
N GLU A 30 -11.55 10.41 -7.13
CA GLU A 30 -10.20 10.13 -7.63
C GLU A 30 -9.58 8.93 -6.90
N ALA A 31 -9.71 8.86 -5.57
CA ALA A 31 -9.25 7.72 -4.78
C ALA A 31 -9.93 6.41 -5.20
N GLY A 32 -11.24 6.46 -5.47
CA GLY A 32 -12.01 5.33 -6.00
C GLY A 32 -11.56 4.90 -7.39
N GLU A 33 -11.28 5.86 -8.30
CA GLU A 33 -10.71 5.57 -9.61
C GLU A 33 -9.37 4.85 -9.50
N ILE A 34 -8.47 5.35 -8.66
CA ILE A 34 -7.17 4.73 -8.44
C ILE A 34 -7.33 3.32 -7.86
N LYS A 35 -8.18 3.13 -6.84
CA LYS A 35 -8.45 1.79 -6.28
C LYS A 35 -8.96 0.83 -7.34
N ASN A 36 -9.84 1.30 -8.25
CA ASN A 36 -10.34 0.50 -9.37
C ASN A 36 -9.23 0.15 -10.38
N ILE A 37 -8.34 1.09 -10.70
CA ILE A 37 -7.17 0.84 -11.56
C ILE A 37 -6.31 -0.26 -10.94
N LEU A 38 -5.99 -0.15 -9.64
CA LEU A 38 -5.18 -1.13 -8.94
C LEU A 38 -5.86 -2.51 -8.87
N ASN A 39 -7.18 -2.58 -8.74
CA ASN A 39 -7.94 -3.84 -8.77
C ASN A 39 -7.88 -4.56 -10.13
N ASN A 40 -7.52 -3.86 -11.21
CA ASN A 40 -7.31 -4.48 -12.52
C ASN A 40 -5.92 -5.12 -12.69
N ILE A 41 -5.11 -5.15 -11.64
CA ILE A 41 -3.87 -5.93 -11.62
C ILE A 41 -4.27 -7.41 -11.58
N SER A 42 -4.55 -7.96 -12.77
CA SER A 42 -4.90 -9.37 -12.92
C SER A 42 -3.64 -10.23 -13.05
N ASP A 43 -3.81 -11.47 -12.66
CA ASP A 43 -2.98 -12.65 -12.93
C ASP A 43 -1.47 -12.42 -13.11
N ILE A 44 -0.78 -12.47 -11.98
CA ILE A 44 0.66 -12.70 -12.01
C ILE A 44 0.86 -14.21 -12.04
N ASN A 45 1.02 -14.75 -13.23
CA ASN A 45 1.39 -16.15 -13.37
C ASN A 45 2.91 -16.23 -13.44
N ILE A 46 3.53 -16.71 -12.38
CA ILE A 46 4.96 -16.99 -12.36
C ILE A 46 5.09 -18.51 -12.40
N ASP A 47 4.98 -19.05 -13.59
CA ASP A 47 5.06 -20.49 -13.84
C ASP A 47 6.51 -21.01 -13.93
N GLU A 48 7.49 -20.13 -13.95
CA GLU A 48 8.89 -20.48 -14.10
C GLU A 48 9.64 -20.51 -12.77
N GLU A 49 10.65 -21.37 -12.69
CA GLU A 49 11.60 -21.33 -11.59
C GLU A 49 12.37 -20.01 -11.63
N PHE A 50 12.43 -19.28 -10.52
CA PHE A 50 13.26 -18.11 -10.42
C PHE A 50 14.73 -18.51 -10.50
N THR A 51 15.38 -18.11 -11.58
CA THR A 51 16.79 -18.36 -11.82
C THR A 51 17.51 -17.08 -12.20
N ILE A 52 18.76 -16.95 -11.77
CA ILE A 52 19.71 -15.97 -12.30
C ILE A 52 20.71 -16.74 -13.16
N THR A 53 21.04 -16.21 -14.31
CA THR A 53 22.11 -16.74 -15.17
C THR A 53 23.32 -15.83 -15.08
N ASN A 54 24.47 -16.39 -14.69
CA ASN A 54 25.75 -15.72 -14.75
C ASN A 54 26.78 -16.66 -15.37
N ASP A 55 27.51 -16.20 -16.40
CA ASP A 55 28.52 -16.97 -17.14
C ASP A 55 28.00 -18.34 -17.64
N GLY A 56 26.74 -18.38 -18.10
CA GLY A 56 26.10 -19.59 -18.58
C GLY A 56 25.60 -20.54 -17.47
N ILE A 57 25.86 -20.24 -16.20
CA ILE A 57 25.43 -21.04 -15.06
C ILE A 57 24.10 -20.51 -14.55
N LYS A 58 23.11 -21.39 -14.40
CA LYS A 58 21.79 -21.06 -13.81
C LYS A 58 21.82 -21.29 -12.30
N TYR A 59 21.58 -20.24 -11.55
CA TYR A 59 21.43 -20.28 -10.10
C TYR A 59 19.95 -20.21 -9.73
N LYS A 60 19.46 -21.21 -8.97
CA LYS A 60 18.11 -21.18 -8.45
C LYS A 60 18.04 -20.21 -7.28
N LEU A 61 17.09 -19.25 -7.30
CA LEU A 61 16.89 -18.28 -6.22
C LEU A 61 16.20 -18.87 -5.00
N GLY A 62 15.70 -20.09 -5.11
CA GLY A 62 15.04 -20.79 -4.02
C GLY A 62 13.72 -20.12 -3.60
N ASN A 63 13.34 -20.34 -2.34
CA ASN A 63 12.09 -19.83 -1.76
C ASN A 63 12.33 -18.76 -0.67
N ASP A 64 13.43 -18.00 -0.77
CA ASP A 64 13.69 -16.88 0.14
C ASP A 64 12.63 -15.79 -0.04
N SER A 65 11.97 -15.42 1.08
CA SER A 65 10.84 -14.49 1.02
C SER A 65 11.23 -13.07 0.63
N LYS A 66 12.47 -12.64 0.86
CA LYS A 66 12.92 -11.29 0.47
C LYS A 66 13.09 -11.21 -1.04
N ILE A 67 13.69 -12.23 -1.63
CA ILE A 67 13.87 -12.33 -3.09
C ILE A 67 12.50 -12.40 -3.76
N ILE A 68 11.62 -13.27 -3.30
CA ILE A 68 10.27 -13.43 -3.82
C ILE A 68 9.49 -12.10 -3.73
N SER A 69 9.56 -11.43 -2.58
CA SER A 69 8.88 -10.14 -2.39
C SER A 69 9.37 -9.09 -3.39
N LYS A 70 10.69 -9.02 -3.63
CA LYS A 70 11.24 -8.05 -4.58
C LYS A 70 10.84 -8.35 -6.01
N ILE A 71 10.77 -9.61 -6.39
CA ILE A 71 10.33 -10.00 -7.74
C ILE A 71 8.86 -9.62 -7.95
N TYR A 72 7.97 -9.91 -6.99
CA TYR A 72 6.57 -9.49 -7.10
C TYR A 72 6.43 -7.96 -7.16
N GLU A 73 7.19 -7.24 -6.35
CA GLU A 73 7.21 -5.78 -6.38
C GLU A 73 7.54 -5.25 -7.79
N LEU A 74 8.62 -5.73 -8.41
CA LEU A 74 9.04 -5.32 -9.75
C LEU A 74 7.96 -5.63 -10.80
N ILE A 75 7.38 -6.83 -10.79
CA ILE A 75 6.35 -7.24 -11.75
C ILE A 75 5.09 -6.37 -11.58
N ILE A 76 4.69 -6.11 -10.35
CA ILE A 76 3.50 -5.32 -10.05
C ILE A 76 3.68 -3.87 -10.44
N ILE A 77 4.84 -3.27 -10.16
CA ILE A 77 5.15 -1.88 -10.55
C ILE A 77 5.00 -1.70 -12.05
N GLU A 78 5.55 -2.61 -12.86
CA GLU A 78 5.42 -2.51 -14.32
C GLU A 78 3.96 -2.64 -14.81
N LYS A 79 3.15 -3.45 -14.13
CA LYS A 79 1.71 -3.52 -14.45
C LYS A 79 0.97 -2.25 -14.04
N ILE A 80 1.28 -1.69 -12.86
CA ILE A 80 0.67 -0.44 -12.38
C ILE A 80 0.96 0.69 -13.35
N LYS A 81 2.23 0.83 -13.79
CA LYS A 81 2.64 1.88 -14.75
C LYS A 81 1.75 1.85 -16.00
N LYS A 82 1.62 0.69 -16.65
CA LYS A 82 0.79 0.54 -17.84
C LYS A 82 -0.66 0.97 -17.60
N LEU A 83 -1.26 0.50 -16.49
CA LEU A 83 -2.64 0.84 -16.16
C LEU A 83 -2.83 2.32 -15.86
N LEU A 84 -1.84 2.98 -15.25
CA LEU A 84 -1.88 4.41 -14.94
C LEU A 84 -1.64 5.27 -16.19
N ASP A 85 -0.72 4.87 -17.07
CA ASP A 85 -0.44 5.56 -18.34
C ASP A 85 -1.69 5.59 -19.21
N ASP A 86 -2.41 4.46 -19.32
CA ASP A 86 -3.69 4.35 -20.06
C ASP A 86 -4.77 5.31 -19.51
N LYS A 87 -4.67 5.68 -18.24
CA LYS A 87 -5.59 6.62 -17.56
C LYS A 87 -5.02 8.03 -17.41
N GLY A 88 -3.80 8.29 -17.87
CA GLY A 88 -3.16 9.60 -17.82
C GLY A 88 -2.77 10.06 -16.40
N PHE A 89 -2.52 9.14 -15.47
CA PHE A 89 -1.96 9.45 -14.17
C PHE A 89 -0.45 9.58 -14.25
N LYS A 90 0.10 10.56 -13.52
CA LYS A 90 1.54 10.67 -13.29
C LYS A 90 1.91 9.92 -12.00
N TYR A 91 3.13 9.42 -11.94
CA TYR A 91 3.62 8.64 -10.80
C TYR A 91 5.11 8.87 -10.54
N ILE A 92 5.57 8.42 -9.38
CA ILE A 92 6.97 8.38 -8.96
C ILE A 92 7.26 6.98 -8.46
N GLU A 93 8.22 6.31 -9.06
CA GLU A 93 8.76 5.05 -8.57
C GLU A 93 9.80 5.34 -7.49
N ASN A 94 9.75 4.59 -6.40
CA ASN A 94 10.73 4.73 -5.33
C ASN A 94 11.83 3.69 -5.48
N ASP A 95 13.02 4.13 -5.83
CA ASP A 95 14.24 3.33 -5.95
C ASP A 95 15.06 3.28 -4.65
N ILE A 96 14.65 4.04 -3.62
CA ILE A 96 15.36 4.11 -2.35
C ILE A 96 14.92 2.96 -1.45
N GLN A 97 15.80 2.00 -1.25
CA GLN A 97 15.56 0.86 -0.37
C GLN A 97 15.20 1.32 1.06
N ASN A 98 14.23 0.64 1.68
CA ASN A 98 13.74 0.89 3.03
C ASN A 98 13.03 2.23 3.26
N LYS A 99 12.65 2.95 2.21
CA LYS A 99 11.75 4.10 2.29
C LYS A 99 10.35 3.75 1.78
N TYR A 100 9.36 4.26 2.49
CA TYR A 100 7.94 4.12 2.17
C TYR A 100 7.45 5.28 1.30
N PRO A 101 6.51 5.08 0.40
CA PRO A 101 5.99 3.81 -0.12
C PRO A 101 6.85 3.28 -1.28
N ASP A 102 6.52 2.09 -1.79
CA ASP A 102 7.21 1.50 -2.95
C ASP A 102 6.91 2.29 -4.24
N PHE A 103 5.70 2.89 -4.33
CA PHE A 103 5.25 3.61 -5.51
C PHE A 103 4.30 4.76 -5.12
N ILE A 104 4.33 5.87 -5.86
CA ILE A 104 3.52 7.08 -5.58
C ILE A 104 2.73 7.45 -6.82
N ILE A 105 1.42 7.63 -6.69
CA ILE A 105 0.57 8.19 -7.73
C ILE A 105 0.32 9.66 -7.38
N ILE A 106 0.49 10.55 -8.36
CA ILE A 106 0.32 11.99 -8.18
C ILE A 106 -1.16 12.32 -8.39
N SER A 107 -1.77 13.04 -7.45
CA SER A 107 -3.14 13.53 -7.61
C SER A 107 -3.26 14.45 -8.82
N LYS A 108 -4.31 14.28 -9.62
CA LYS A 108 -4.65 15.17 -10.75
C LYS A 108 -5.37 16.43 -10.28
N ILE A 109 -6.03 16.35 -9.14
CA ILE A 109 -6.93 17.40 -8.65
C ILE A 109 -6.35 18.20 -7.50
N GLN A 110 -5.40 17.64 -6.73
CA GLN A 110 -4.79 18.29 -5.59
C GLN A 110 -3.30 18.49 -5.83
N LYS A 111 -2.84 19.74 -5.79
CA LYS A 111 -1.41 20.04 -5.89
C LYS A 111 -0.66 19.51 -4.66
N GLU A 112 0.52 18.92 -4.88
CA GLU A 112 1.39 18.35 -3.83
C GLU A 112 0.73 17.27 -2.96
N LYS A 113 -0.37 16.67 -3.45
CA LYS A 113 -0.99 15.50 -2.84
C LYS A 113 -0.76 14.25 -3.67
N TYR A 114 -0.68 13.15 -2.96
CA TYR A 114 -0.24 11.87 -3.50
C TYR A 114 -1.09 10.73 -2.96
N TYR A 115 -1.02 9.62 -3.66
CA TYR A 115 -1.55 8.33 -3.20
C TYR A 115 -0.37 7.37 -3.04
N ALA A 116 -0.19 6.85 -1.84
CA ALA A 116 0.84 5.87 -1.55
C ALA A 116 0.39 4.49 -2.01
N VAL A 117 1.26 3.76 -2.71
CA VAL A 117 1.05 2.35 -3.06
C VAL A 117 2.21 1.54 -2.49
N ASP A 118 1.90 0.59 -1.63
CA ASP A 118 2.85 -0.23 -0.90
C ASP A 118 2.60 -1.70 -1.24
N ILE A 119 3.56 -2.37 -1.82
CA ILE A 119 3.42 -3.75 -2.29
C ILE A 119 3.90 -4.68 -1.20
N LYS A 120 3.02 -5.53 -0.72
CA LYS A 120 3.30 -6.44 0.38
C LYS A 120 2.99 -7.86 -0.03
N SER A 121 3.98 -8.73 0.04
CA SER A 121 3.78 -10.14 -0.22
C SER A 121 3.91 -10.97 1.04
N THR A 122 3.13 -12.03 1.11
CA THR A 122 3.17 -12.99 2.20
C THR A 122 2.76 -14.38 1.70
N TYR A 123 3.12 -15.41 2.45
CA TYR A 123 2.79 -16.79 2.08
C TYR A 123 1.74 -17.40 2.99
N LEU A 124 1.02 -18.37 2.44
CA LEU A 124 0.11 -19.22 3.19
C LEU A 124 0.91 -20.14 4.12
N LYS A 125 0.71 -20.02 5.43
CA LYS A 125 1.25 -20.96 6.43
C LYS A 125 0.42 -22.25 6.50
N LYS A 126 -0.91 -22.06 6.40
CA LYS A 126 -1.94 -23.12 6.41
C LYS A 126 -3.08 -22.61 5.53
N LYS A 127 -4.06 -23.46 5.20
CA LYS A 127 -5.19 -23.08 4.33
C LYS A 127 -5.88 -21.76 4.69
N THR A 128 -5.88 -21.38 5.97
CA THR A 128 -6.60 -20.21 6.50
C THR A 128 -5.69 -19.13 7.10
N LYS A 129 -4.38 -19.37 7.20
CA LYS A 129 -3.45 -18.44 7.86
C LYS A 129 -2.35 -17.97 6.93
N ILE A 130 -2.10 -16.68 6.95
CA ILE A 130 -0.96 -16.05 6.28
C ILE A 130 0.12 -15.67 7.32
N ASN A 131 1.34 -15.40 6.85
CA ASN A 131 2.43 -14.97 7.74
C ASN A 131 2.24 -13.53 8.26
N GLY A 132 1.30 -12.78 7.70
CA GLY A 132 1.09 -11.36 7.97
C GLY A 132 1.98 -10.47 7.10
N PHE A 133 1.79 -9.16 7.22
CA PHE A 133 2.53 -8.15 6.48
C PHE A 133 3.32 -7.25 7.43
N THR A 134 4.40 -6.66 6.94
CA THR A 134 5.11 -5.59 7.65
C THR A 134 4.64 -4.25 7.09
N LEU A 135 3.84 -3.51 7.87
CA LEU A 135 3.18 -2.28 7.42
C LEU A 135 4.00 -1.01 7.71
N GLY A 136 5.26 -1.18 8.10
CA GLY A 136 6.18 -0.09 8.39
C GLY A 136 6.17 0.35 9.86
N THR A 137 7.08 1.28 10.20
CA THR A 137 7.30 1.72 11.58
C THR A 137 6.36 2.87 11.93
N TYR A 138 5.59 2.73 13.01
CA TYR A 138 4.72 3.81 13.43
C TYR A 138 5.48 5.07 13.86
N LYS A 139 6.69 4.95 14.41
CA LYS A 139 7.52 6.11 14.77
C LYS A 139 7.85 6.99 13.57
N GLY A 140 8.15 6.38 12.41
CA GLY A 140 8.44 7.10 11.18
C GLY A 140 7.23 7.79 10.57
N TYR A 141 6.03 7.21 10.74
CA TYR A 141 4.83 7.74 10.10
C TYR A 141 4.02 8.64 11.02
N PHE A 142 3.84 8.25 12.28
CA PHE A 142 2.88 8.89 13.17
C PHE A 142 3.50 9.86 14.17
N LYS A 143 4.70 9.59 14.68
CA LYS A 143 5.36 10.51 15.63
C LYS A 143 6.17 11.61 14.98
N ASN A 144 6.66 11.37 13.76
CA ASN A 144 7.52 12.33 13.05
C ASN A 144 7.07 12.44 11.59
N ARG A 145 5.87 12.94 11.38
CA ARG A 145 5.19 13.00 10.09
C ARG A 145 5.91 13.83 9.03
N GLU A 146 6.74 14.78 9.44
CA GLU A 146 7.53 15.62 8.53
C GLU A 146 8.92 15.04 8.23
N SER A 147 9.36 14.01 8.95
CA SER A 147 10.67 13.40 8.75
C SER A 147 10.70 12.55 7.49
N LEU A 148 11.66 12.81 6.62
CA LEU A 148 11.92 12.02 5.41
C LEU A 148 12.92 10.86 5.63
N LYS A 149 13.20 10.49 6.89
CA LYS A 149 14.17 9.42 7.20
C LYS A 149 13.73 8.06 6.65
N SER A 150 12.46 7.70 6.78
CA SER A 150 11.90 6.40 6.37
C SER A 150 10.74 6.51 5.38
N ILE A 151 10.50 7.70 4.83
CA ILE A 151 9.43 7.98 3.88
C ILE A 151 9.92 8.98 2.82
N VAL A 152 9.46 8.87 1.58
CA VAL A 152 9.93 9.71 0.47
C VAL A 152 9.23 11.07 0.38
N LYS A 153 8.03 11.18 0.95
CA LYS A 153 7.25 12.42 1.07
C LYS A 153 6.67 12.50 2.48
N PRO A 154 6.40 13.70 3.03
CA PRO A 154 5.73 13.82 4.32
C PRO A 154 4.44 13.01 4.37
N TYR A 155 4.16 12.35 5.50
CA TYR A 155 3.00 11.49 5.63
C TYR A 155 1.68 12.21 5.33
N ASN A 156 1.57 13.48 5.74
CA ASN A 156 0.38 14.30 5.54
C ASN A 156 0.13 14.71 4.08
N ASN A 157 1.11 14.47 3.18
CA ASN A 157 0.93 14.73 1.75
C ASN A 157 0.25 13.56 1.03
N PHE A 158 0.06 12.43 1.71
CA PHE A 158 -0.68 11.30 1.13
C PHE A 158 -2.16 11.39 1.48
N THR A 159 -3.00 11.38 0.44
CA THR A 159 -4.46 11.37 0.55
C THR A 159 -4.98 9.99 0.96
N LYS A 160 -4.36 8.93 0.40
CA LYS A 160 -4.66 7.54 0.73
C LYS A 160 -3.41 6.68 0.71
N HIS A 161 -3.45 5.57 1.45
CA HIS A 161 -2.38 4.58 1.55
C HIS A 161 -2.90 3.21 1.11
N PHE A 162 -2.70 2.87 -0.15
CA PHE A 162 -3.08 1.57 -0.69
C PHE A 162 -2.00 0.53 -0.44
N CYS A 163 -2.41 -0.67 -0.09
CA CYS A 163 -1.57 -1.85 0.00
C CYS A 163 -2.01 -2.88 -1.05
N ILE A 164 -1.08 -3.30 -1.89
CA ILE A 164 -1.28 -4.43 -2.81
C ILE A 164 -0.76 -5.67 -2.10
N CYS A 165 -1.70 -6.48 -1.64
CA CYS A 165 -1.43 -7.68 -0.85
C CYS A 165 -1.31 -8.89 -1.78
N VAL A 166 -0.11 -9.43 -1.93
CA VAL A 166 0.17 -10.64 -2.72
C VAL A 166 0.26 -11.84 -1.80
N ILE A 167 -0.64 -12.79 -1.96
CA ILE A 167 -0.64 -14.04 -1.21
C ILE A 167 -0.14 -15.15 -2.12
N TYR A 168 0.91 -15.85 -1.72
CA TYR A 168 1.49 -16.93 -2.50
C TYR A 168 1.67 -18.21 -1.69
N THR A 169 1.81 -19.32 -2.38
CA THR A 169 2.18 -20.61 -1.78
C THR A 169 3.66 -20.89 -2.06
N ARG A 170 4.37 -21.41 -1.06
CA ARG A 170 5.74 -21.87 -1.22
C ARG A 170 5.74 -23.33 -1.65
N THR A 171 6.34 -23.62 -2.79
CA THR A 171 6.65 -24.97 -3.23
C THR A 171 8.11 -25.04 -3.67
N ASP A 172 8.66 -26.23 -3.81
CA ASP A 172 10.07 -26.41 -4.18
C ASP A 172 10.36 -26.03 -5.65
N LYS A 173 9.33 -25.95 -6.48
CA LYS A 173 9.47 -25.70 -7.92
C LYS A 173 8.81 -24.43 -8.42
N LYS A 174 7.70 -24.04 -7.80
CA LYS A 174 6.86 -22.91 -8.25
C LYS A 174 6.41 -22.09 -7.05
N ILE A 175 6.16 -20.81 -7.27
CA ILE A 175 5.65 -19.91 -6.25
C ILE A 175 4.35 -19.30 -6.78
N PRO A 176 3.27 -20.10 -6.84
CA PRO A 176 2.01 -19.63 -7.37
C PRO A 176 1.40 -18.54 -6.51
N VAL A 177 0.92 -17.49 -7.17
CA VAL A 177 0.10 -16.45 -6.53
C VAL A 177 -1.31 -17.00 -6.36
N ASN A 178 -1.79 -16.96 -5.11
CA ASN A 178 -3.14 -17.39 -4.78
C ASN A 178 -4.13 -16.23 -4.87
N HIS A 179 -3.72 -15.04 -4.38
CA HIS A 179 -4.56 -13.85 -4.36
C HIS A 179 -3.72 -12.60 -4.53
N ILE A 180 -4.26 -11.62 -5.26
CA ILE A 180 -3.83 -10.23 -5.26
C ILE A 180 -5.02 -9.41 -4.78
N ILE A 181 -4.86 -8.69 -3.68
CA ILE A 181 -5.95 -7.98 -3.02
C ILE A 181 -5.49 -6.56 -2.71
N ILE A 182 -6.28 -5.59 -3.13
CA ILE A 182 -6.04 -4.19 -2.85
C ILE A 182 -6.83 -3.77 -1.61
N ARG A 183 -6.13 -3.22 -0.63
CA ARG A 183 -6.72 -2.68 0.61
C ARG A 183 -6.09 -1.33 0.95
N GLU A 184 -6.82 -0.51 1.68
CA GLU A 184 -6.19 0.61 2.37
C GLU A 184 -5.39 0.10 3.57
N LYS A 185 -4.32 0.79 3.94
CA LYS A 185 -3.42 0.33 5.02
C LYS A 185 -4.16 0.10 6.34
N TRP A 186 -5.10 0.96 6.69
CA TRP A 186 -5.89 0.85 7.91
C TRP A 186 -6.80 -0.39 7.91
N GLU A 187 -7.29 -0.82 6.73
CA GLU A 187 -8.16 -2.00 6.60
C GLU A 187 -7.43 -3.30 6.99
N ILE A 188 -6.11 -3.36 6.80
CA ILE A 188 -5.29 -4.55 7.08
C ILE A 188 -4.43 -4.43 8.33
N ALA A 189 -4.44 -3.28 9.00
CA ALA A 189 -3.70 -3.05 10.23
C ALA A 189 -4.39 -3.67 11.45
N ARG A 190 -3.61 -3.92 12.51
CA ARG A 190 -4.06 -4.36 13.83
C ARG A 190 -3.54 -3.40 14.90
N ASN A 191 -4.13 -3.45 16.07
CA ASN A 191 -3.85 -2.58 17.21
C ASN A 191 -2.55 -2.89 17.99
N GLY A 192 -1.74 -3.81 17.52
CA GLY A 192 -0.50 -4.19 18.16
C GLY A 192 0.70 -4.07 17.24
N CYS A 193 1.89 -4.00 17.82
CA CYS A 193 3.13 -4.07 17.06
C CYS A 193 3.30 -5.44 16.40
N GLY A 194 3.79 -5.41 15.16
CA GLY A 194 4.32 -6.60 14.50
C GLY A 194 5.65 -7.03 15.10
N SER A 195 6.29 -8.02 14.47
CA SER A 195 7.60 -8.52 14.91
C SER A 195 8.71 -7.46 14.68
N GLY A 196 9.67 -7.43 15.60
CA GLY A 196 10.93 -6.69 15.49
C GLY A 196 11.05 -5.51 16.46
N ASN A 197 12.31 -5.04 16.61
CA ASN A 197 12.69 -3.96 17.54
C ASN A 197 12.22 -2.56 17.07
N THR A 198 11.53 -2.46 15.92
CA THR A 198 11.19 -1.20 15.26
C THR A 198 9.75 -0.77 15.47
N CYS A 199 8.99 -1.46 16.33
CA CYS A 199 7.56 -1.16 16.53
C CYS A 199 6.80 -1.00 15.20
N ASN A 200 6.91 -2.01 14.34
CA ASN A 200 6.14 -2.04 13.10
C ASN A 200 4.65 -2.20 13.42
N ILE A 201 3.82 -1.53 12.64
CA ILE A 201 2.36 -1.71 12.68
C ILE A 201 2.05 -3.18 12.38
N GLY A 202 1.31 -3.82 13.28
CA GLY A 202 0.86 -5.20 13.10
C GLY A 202 -0.20 -5.31 12.01
N SER A 203 -0.32 -6.49 11.42
CA SER A 203 -1.28 -6.76 10.35
C SER A 203 -2.13 -7.98 10.63
N ILE A 204 -3.21 -8.12 9.87
CA ILE A 204 -4.06 -9.31 9.86
C ILE A 204 -3.25 -10.57 9.54
N LYS A 205 -3.69 -11.72 10.10
CA LYS A 205 -3.04 -13.03 9.93
C LYS A 205 -4.00 -14.13 9.49
N LEU A 206 -5.30 -13.82 9.41
CA LEU A 206 -6.30 -14.71 8.83
C LEU A 206 -6.58 -14.31 7.40
N LEU A 207 -6.59 -15.28 6.49
CA LEU A 207 -6.87 -15.04 5.09
C LEU A 207 -8.31 -14.56 4.89
N SER A 208 -9.26 -15.11 5.64
CA SER A 208 -10.66 -14.67 5.62
C SER A 208 -10.80 -13.18 5.93
N ASP A 209 -10.14 -12.68 6.98
CA ASP A 209 -10.22 -11.25 7.34
C ASP A 209 -9.77 -10.34 6.18
N LEU A 210 -8.79 -10.81 5.41
CA LEU A 210 -8.29 -10.07 4.25
C LEU A 210 -9.26 -10.14 3.06
N LEU A 211 -9.82 -11.33 2.79
CA LEU A 211 -10.75 -11.56 1.68
C LEU A 211 -12.08 -10.84 1.91
N ASP A 212 -12.65 -11.02 3.10
CA ASP A 212 -13.98 -10.51 3.47
C ASP A 212 -13.95 -9.03 3.89
N ASN A 213 -12.76 -8.40 3.84
CA ASN A 213 -12.54 -7.03 4.30
C ASN A 213 -13.07 -6.81 5.73
N ASN A 214 -12.54 -7.59 6.68
CA ASN A 214 -12.90 -7.50 8.09
C ASN A 214 -11.82 -6.73 8.88
N PRO A 215 -11.81 -5.39 8.82
CA PRO A 215 -10.78 -4.57 9.45
C PRO A 215 -10.91 -4.57 10.98
N TYR A 216 -9.81 -4.29 11.68
CA TYR A 216 -9.83 -4.06 13.11
C TYR A 216 -10.36 -2.66 13.47
N PHE A 217 -9.95 -1.66 12.70
CA PHE A 217 -10.37 -0.29 12.85
C PHE A 217 -11.65 -0.04 12.04
N SER A 218 -12.55 0.80 12.53
CA SER A 218 -13.79 1.15 11.84
C SER A 218 -13.56 2.20 10.73
N SER A 219 -12.44 2.95 10.82
CA SER A 219 -12.09 4.00 9.86
C SER A 219 -10.59 4.29 9.85
N GLU A 220 -10.15 5.03 8.82
CA GLU A 220 -8.80 5.57 8.74
C GLU A 220 -8.49 6.55 9.88
N ASP A 221 -9.47 7.33 10.31
CA ASP A 221 -9.33 8.30 11.41
C ASP A 221 -9.10 7.59 12.74
N GLU A 222 -9.82 6.51 13.01
CA GLU A 222 -9.60 5.68 14.19
C GLU A 222 -8.21 5.07 14.18
N PHE A 223 -7.79 4.51 13.05
CA PHE A 223 -6.44 3.97 12.86
C PHE A 223 -5.37 5.04 13.11
N ASN A 224 -5.51 6.22 12.52
CA ASN A 224 -4.57 7.32 12.68
C ASN A 224 -4.50 7.77 14.14
N THR A 225 -5.65 7.97 14.79
CA THR A 225 -5.74 8.38 16.19
C THR A 225 -5.10 7.35 17.12
N PHE A 226 -5.36 6.07 16.90
CA PHE A 226 -4.75 4.99 17.67
C PHE A 226 -3.22 5.03 17.59
N TRP A 227 -2.66 5.07 16.38
CA TRP A 227 -1.21 5.01 16.20
C TRP A 227 -0.48 6.29 16.58
N LEU A 228 -1.12 7.47 16.51
CA LEU A 228 -0.59 8.72 17.06
C LEU A 228 -0.39 8.62 18.59
N ASN A 229 -1.31 7.99 19.28
CA ASN A 229 -1.31 7.86 20.73
C ASN A 229 -0.60 6.60 21.23
N TYR A 230 -0.19 5.71 20.33
CA TYR A 230 0.41 4.44 20.69
C TYR A 230 1.73 4.62 21.45
N LYS A 231 1.84 3.93 22.58
CA LYS A 231 3.06 3.89 23.39
C LYS A 231 3.72 2.53 23.21
N CYS A 232 4.94 2.53 22.75
CA CYS A 232 5.79 1.34 22.55
C CYS A 232 6.80 1.25 23.69
#